data_dabcadb36fe43788d7563b20844c050f
#
_entry.id   dabcadb36fe43788d7563b20844c050f
#
_cell.length_a   1.000
_cell.length_b   1.000
_cell.length_c   1.000
_cell.angle_alpha   90.00
_cell.angle_beta   90.00
_cell.angle_gamma   90.00
#
_symmetry.space_group_name_H-M   'P 1'
#
loop_
_entity.id
_entity.type
_entity.pdbx_description
1 polymer ?
#
loop_
_entity_poly.entity_id
_entity_poly.type
_entity_poly.pdbx_seq_one_letter_code
_entity_poly.pdbx_strand_id
1 'polypeptide(L)'
;MKNRKALVVLSGGQDSTTCLFWAIDKFGKENVSAIGFDYGQRHKLELECADKSCKKVGIPYEIVPTPIINQLSANSLTREDIPVEETKPEGTPPNTFVEGRNLLFLSYAAIYAKTHGIIDLVTGVCETDFSGYPDCRDIFVKSLNVTVNLAMDYNFVIHTPLMWLNKAETWKMADDLGVLDTIYNETLTCYNGVLGEGCGHCPSCTLRRRGYEQYMEMKKCTK
;
A
#
# COMPACT_ATOMS: atom_id res chain seq x y z
N MET A 1 -16.96 -13.73 -7.05
CA MET A 1 -15.78 -13.22 -7.77
C MET A 1 -14.66 -14.25 -7.94
N LYS A 2 -14.83 -15.47 -7.44
CA LYS A 2 -13.79 -16.53 -7.40
C LYS A 2 -13.16 -16.99 -8.73
N ASN A 3 -13.51 -16.41 -9.87
CA ASN A 3 -12.90 -16.74 -11.18
C ASN A 3 -12.34 -15.51 -11.91
N ARG A 4 -12.19 -14.36 -11.24
CA ARG A 4 -11.62 -13.14 -11.81
C ARG A 4 -10.20 -12.97 -11.30
N LYS A 5 -9.29 -12.62 -12.20
CA LYS A 5 -7.91 -12.32 -11.85
C LYS A 5 -7.80 -10.93 -11.23
N ALA A 6 -6.99 -10.81 -10.18
CA ALA A 6 -6.70 -9.55 -9.49
C ALA A 6 -5.20 -9.29 -9.42
N LEU A 7 -4.80 -8.02 -9.58
CA LEU A 7 -3.44 -7.54 -9.42
C LEU A 7 -3.36 -6.62 -8.21
N VAL A 8 -2.52 -6.95 -7.24
CA VAL A 8 -2.30 -6.14 -6.05
C VAL A 8 -1.07 -5.25 -6.23
N VAL A 9 -1.23 -3.94 -6.05
CA VAL A 9 -0.10 -3.01 -5.93
C VAL A 9 0.48 -3.17 -4.53
N LEU A 10 1.65 -3.82 -4.45
CA LEU A 10 2.24 -4.29 -3.21
C LEU A 10 3.59 -3.63 -2.94
N SER A 11 3.66 -2.83 -1.88
CA SER A 11 4.90 -2.18 -1.42
C SER A 11 5.64 -2.94 -0.31
N GLY A 12 4.98 -3.90 0.36
CA GLY A 12 5.53 -4.61 1.54
C GLY A 12 5.27 -3.90 2.88
N GLY A 13 4.56 -2.78 2.87
CA GLY A 13 4.04 -2.13 4.07
C GLY A 13 2.76 -2.79 4.60
N GLN A 14 2.36 -2.39 5.82
CA GLN A 14 1.16 -2.91 6.50
C GLN A 14 -0.07 -2.93 5.59
N ASP A 15 -0.39 -1.79 4.99
CA ASP A 15 -1.66 -1.58 4.28
C ASP A 15 -1.73 -2.42 3.00
N SER A 16 -0.70 -2.34 2.16
CA SER A 16 -0.64 -3.09 0.92
C SER A 16 -0.58 -4.61 1.15
N THR A 17 0.09 -5.05 2.21
CA THR A 17 0.16 -6.48 2.57
C THR A 17 -1.18 -6.97 3.13
N THR A 18 -1.90 -6.17 3.92
CA THR A 18 -3.28 -6.48 4.34
C THR A 18 -4.19 -6.61 3.11
N CYS A 19 -4.04 -5.72 2.12
CA CYS A 19 -4.79 -5.81 0.86
C CYS A 19 -4.43 -7.05 0.03
N LEU A 20 -3.20 -7.55 0.09
CA LEU A 20 -2.81 -8.81 -0.54
C LEU A 20 -3.64 -9.97 0.02
N PHE A 21 -3.72 -10.09 1.34
CA PHE A 21 -4.49 -11.15 1.98
C PHE A 21 -6.00 -10.99 1.78
N TRP A 22 -6.50 -9.75 1.78
CA TRP A 22 -7.88 -9.48 1.39
C TRP A 22 -8.18 -9.92 -0.06
N ALA A 23 -7.27 -9.68 -0.99
CA ALA A 23 -7.44 -10.12 -2.38
C ALA A 23 -7.44 -11.66 -2.49
N ILE A 24 -6.58 -12.35 -1.74
CA ILE A 24 -6.56 -13.81 -1.67
C ILE A 24 -7.90 -14.36 -1.18
N ASP A 25 -8.45 -13.79 -0.11
CA ASP A 25 -9.75 -14.19 0.43
C ASP A 25 -10.88 -13.97 -0.58
N LYS A 26 -10.87 -12.82 -1.27
CA LYS A 26 -11.94 -12.40 -2.19
C LYS A 26 -11.93 -13.12 -3.54
N PHE A 27 -10.76 -13.30 -4.13
CA PHE A 27 -10.62 -13.81 -5.51
C PHE A 27 -10.14 -15.26 -5.58
N GLY A 28 -9.58 -15.80 -4.50
CA GLY A 28 -8.86 -17.06 -4.47
C GLY A 28 -7.39 -16.89 -4.85
N LYS A 29 -6.52 -17.57 -4.14
CA LYS A 29 -5.06 -17.45 -4.26
C LYS A 29 -4.56 -17.64 -5.71
N GLU A 30 -5.12 -18.58 -6.43
CA GLU A 30 -4.79 -18.93 -7.81
C GLU A 30 -5.08 -17.82 -8.83
N ASN A 31 -5.89 -16.83 -8.43
CA ASN A 31 -6.30 -15.71 -9.28
C ASN A 31 -5.63 -14.40 -8.90
N VAL A 32 -4.74 -14.40 -7.90
CA VAL A 32 -4.07 -13.20 -7.42
C VAL A 32 -2.62 -13.17 -7.86
N SER A 33 -2.18 -12.03 -8.34
CA SER A 33 -0.78 -11.68 -8.58
C SER A 33 -0.48 -10.31 -7.95
N ALA A 34 0.79 -10.00 -7.77
CA ALA A 34 1.21 -8.74 -7.18
C ALA A 34 2.28 -8.05 -8.02
N ILE A 35 2.29 -6.72 -7.98
CA ILE A 35 3.27 -5.87 -8.64
C ILE A 35 3.82 -4.84 -7.66
N GLY A 36 5.13 -4.66 -7.65
CA GLY A 36 5.83 -3.64 -6.88
C GLY A 36 6.60 -2.69 -7.80
N PHE A 37 6.97 -1.53 -7.28
CA PHE A 37 7.69 -0.51 -8.05
C PHE A 37 8.99 -0.13 -7.33
N ASP A 38 10.13 -0.32 -8.03
CA ASP A 38 11.43 0.22 -7.59
C ASP A 38 11.60 1.61 -8.21
N TYR A 39 11.28 2.65 -7.44
CA TYR A 39 11.40 4.06 -7.86
C TYR A 39 12.64 4.76 -7.27
N GLY A 40 13.57 3.97 -6.73
CA GLY A 40 14.74 4.49 -6.01
C GLY A 40 14.40 4.92 -4.59
N GLN A 41 13.42 4.25 -3.95
CA GLN A 41 13.11 4.46 -2.55
C GLN A 41 14.32 4.17 -1.65
N ARG A 42 14.42 4.95 -0.58
CA ARG A 42 15.52 4.91 0.40
C ARG A 42 15.77 3.51 0.97
N HIS A 43 14.70 2.73 1.19
CA HIS A 43 14.78 1.39 1.75
C HIS A 43 14.19 0.34 0.80
N LYS A 44 15.07 -0.37 0.09
CA LYS A 44 14.68 -1.52 -0.76
C LYS A 44 14.13 -2.70 0.04
N LEU A 45 14.33 -2.70 1.35
CA LEU A 45 13.79 -3.71 2.28
C LEU A 45 12.26 -3.83 2.19
N GLU A 46 11.54 -2.76 1.79
CA GLU A 46 10.10 -2.83 1.52
C GLU A 46 9.78 -3.87 0.44
N LEU A 47 10.51 -3.83 -0.68
CA LEU A 47 10.30 -4.77 -1.79
C LEU A 47 10.68 -6.21 -1.40
N GLU A 48 11.67 -6.37 -0.52
CA GLU A 48 12.03 -7.70 0.02
C GLU A 48 10.91 -8.24 0.93
N CYS A 49 10.26 -7.41 1.73
CA CYS A 49 9.11 -7.78 2.55
C CYS A 49 7.93 -8.22 1.67
N ALA A 50 7.67 -7.48 0.58
CA ALA A 50 6.65 -7.82 -0.39
C ALA A 50 6.93 -9.18 -1.05
N ASP A 51 8.16 -9.40 -1.52
CA ASP A 51 8.59 -10.65 -2.14
C ASP A 51 8.48 -11.85 -1.17
N LYS A 52 8.93 -11.67 0.09
CA LYS A 52 8.78 -12.70 1.14
C LYS A 52 7.32 -13.04 1.40
N SER A 53 6.45 -12.03 1.49
CA SER A 53 5.02 -12.24 1.69
C SER A 53 4.40 -13.02 0.53
N CYS A 54 4.72 -12.68 -0.71
CA CYS A 54 4.25 -13.39 -1.90
C CYS A 54 4.77 -14.82 -1.97
N LYS A 55 6.06 -15.04 -1.71
CA LYS A 55 6.68 -16.39 -1.68
C LYS A 55 6.03 -17.28 -0.60
N LYS A 56 5.78 -16.73 0.59
CA LYS A 56 5.13 -17.45 1.69
C LYS A 56 3.76 -18.00 1.31
N VAL A 57 3.00 -17.25 0.52
CA VAL A 57 1.67 -17.68 0.06
C VAL A 57 1.67 -18.25 -1.37
N GLY A 58 2.81 -18.26 -2.06
CA GLY A 58 2.96 -18.82 -3.41
C GLY A 58 2.21 -18.02 -4.48
N ILE A 59 2.29 -16.68 -4.43
CA ILE A 59 1.71 -15.75 -5.40
C ILE A 59 2.83 -15.17 -6.27
N PRO A 60 2.61 -15.02 -7.59
CA PRO A 60 3.55 -14.31 -8.46
C PRO A 60 3.71 -12.85 -8.04
N TYR A 61 4.94 -12.38 -7.94
CA TYR A 61 5.28 -10.99 -7.66
C TYR A 61 6.28 -10.48 -8.68
N GLU A 62 5.99 -9.34 -9.30
CA GLU A 62 6.87 -8.68 -10.24
C GLU A 62 7.27 -7.30 -9.73
N ILE A 63 8.56 -6.96 -9.87
CA ILE A 63 9.09 -5.64 -9.50
C ILE A 63 9.42 -4.88 -10.78
N VAL A 64 8.77 -3.72 -10.97
CA VAL A 64 8.97 -2.86 -12.13
C VAL A 64 9.85 -1.67 -11.75
N PRO A 65 11.03 -1.50 -12.38
CA PRO A 65 11.86 -0.33 -12.17
C PRO A 65 11.17 0.94 -12.71
N THR A 66 11.06 1.97 -11.87
CA THR A 66 10.44 3.25 -12.20
C THR A 66 11.29 4.46 -11.75
N PRO A 67 12.58 4.53 -12.13
CA PRO A 67 13.55 5.48 -11.57
C PRO A 67 13.24 6.94 -11.92
N ILE A 68 12.39 7.18 -12.92
CA ILE A 68 12.03 8.53 -13.37
C ILE A 68 11.31 9.35 -12.28
N ILE A 69 10.59 8.68 -11.39
CA ILE A 69 9.88 9.34 -10.28
C ILE A 69 10.85 10.09 -9.39
N ASN A 70 11.98 9.46 -9.04
CA ASN A 70 13.02 10.07 -8.23
C ASN A 70 13.72 11.25 -8.92
N GLN A 71 13.77 11.27 -10.26
CA GLN A 71 14.34 12.36 -11.02
C GLN A 71 13.42 13.60 -11.04
N LEU A 72 12.09 13.37 -11.02
CA LEU A 72 11.09 14.43 -11.13
C LEU A 72 10.70 15.01 -9.77
N SER A 73 10.70 14.21 -8.70
CA SER A 73 10.26 14.59 -7.37
C SER A 73 11.31 14.21 -6.33
N ALA A 74 12.07 15.21 -5.87
CA ALA A 74 13.05 15.03 -4.79
C ALA A 74 12.36 15.19 -3.43
N ASN A 75 12.36 14.13 -2.60
CA ASN A 75 11.73 14.13 -1.28
C ASN A 75 12.48 13.21 -0.31
N SER A 76 12.09 13.20 0.96
CA SER A 76 12.78 12.46 2.01
C SER A 76 12.71 10.92 1.86
N LEU A 77 11.80 10.39 1.06
CA LEU A 77 11.73 8.95 0.79
C LEU A 77 12.62 8.49 -0.36
N THR A 78 13.10 9.42 -1.20
CA THR A 78 13.95 9.11 -2.36
C THR A 78 15.37 9.70 -2.26
N ARG A 79 15.59 10.62 -1.31
CA ARG A 79 16.86 11.33 -1.12
C ARG A 79 17.38 11.14 0.30
N GLU A 80 18.59 10.64 0.46
CA GLU A 80 19.23 10.45 1.77
C GLU A 80 19.66 11.77 2.43
N ASP A 81 19.92 12.79 1.62
CA ASP A 81 20.29 14.13 2.07
C ASP A 81 19.10 14.94 2.62
N ILE A 82 17.86 14.47 2.45
CA ILE A 82 16.65 15.10 2.99
C ILE A 82 16.16 14.27 4.19
N PRO A 83 16.21 14.79 5.43
CA PRO A 83 15.72 14.06 6.60
C PRO A 83 14.19 13.93 6.56
N VAL A 84 13.67 12.83 7.11
CA VAL A 84 12.23 12.67 7.33
C VAL A 84 11.79 13.59 8.47
N GLU A 85 10.86 14.49 8.19
CA GLU A 85 10.27 15.38 9.19
C GLU A 85 9.31 14.62 10.09
N GLU A 86 9.40 14.83 11.40
CA GLU A 86 8.47 14.25 12.39
C GLU A 86 7.16 15.03 12.45
N THR A 87 7.20 16.32 12.11
CA THR A 87 6.04 17.22 12.09
C THR A 87 6.01 17.99 10.78
N LYS A 88 4.83 18.35 10.30
CA LYS A 88 4.64 19.16 9.10
C LYS A 88 4.04 20.53 9.45
N PRO A 89 4.37 21.60 8.71
CA PRO A 89 3.64 22.85 8.81
C PRO A 89 2.17 22.66 8.44
N GLU A 90 1.28 23.39 9.13
CA GLU A 90 -0.14 23.34 8.85
C GLU A 90 -0.44 23.75 7.40
N GLY A 91 -1.33 23.00 6.74
CA GLY A 91 -1.72 23.26 5.34
C GLY A 91 -0.75 22.79 4.26
N THR A 92 0.39 22.20 4.62
CA THR A 92 1.35 21.65 3.64
C THR A 92 1.34 20.11 3.62
N PRO A 93 1.63 19.46 2.46
CA PRO A 93 1.92 18.03 2.44
C PRO A 93 3.18 17.73 3.28
N PRO A 94 3.29 16.54 3.91
CA PRO A 94 4.53 16.14 4.56
C PRO A 94 5.67 15.97 3.52
N ASN A 95 6.93 16.15 3.93
CA ASN A 95 8.08 16.02 3.04
C ASN A 95 8.35 14.56 2.57
N THR A 96 7.57 13.62 3.07
CA THR A 96 7.48 12.23 2.59
C THR A 96 6.50 12.05 1.43
N PHE A 97 5.79 13.11 1.03
CA PHE A 97 4.90 13.06 -0.12
C PHE A 97 5.73 13.06 -1.42
N VAL A 98 5.54 12.03 -2.22
CA VAL A 98 6.12 11.89 -3.56
C VAL A 98 5.03 12.25 -4.57
N GLU A 99 5.15 13.43 -5.19
CA GLU A 99 4.12 13.97 -6.09
C GLU A 99 3.79 12.98 -7.22
N GLY A 100 2.50 12.62 -7.30
CA GLY A 100 2.00 11.75 -8.36
C GLY A 100 2.41 10.27 -8.25
N ARG A 101 2.99 9.82 -7.13
CA ARG A 101 3.44 8.44 -6.97
C ARG A 101 2.31 7.44 -7.21
N ASN A 102 1.18 7.58 -6.53
CA ASN A 102 0.05 6.67 -6.69
C ASN A 102 -0.62 6.82 -8.07
N LEU A 103 -0.61 8.01 -8.67
CA LEU A 103 -1.06 8.21 -10.05
C LEU A 103 -0.25 7.34 -11.02
N LEU A 104 1.08 7.39 -10.94
CA LEU A 104 1.96 6.63 -11.82
C LEU A 104 1.87 5.12 -11.54
N PHE A 105 1.91 4.71 -10.27
CA PHE A 105 1.86 3.30 -9.91
C PHE A 105 0.56 2.64 -10.36
N LEU A 106 -0.58 3.26 -10.11
CA LEU A 106 -1.87 2.72 -10.54
C LEU A 106 -2.03 2.75 -12.06
N SER A 107 -1.46 3.75 -12.76
CA SER A 107 -1.45 3.79 -14.22
C SER A 107 -0.56 2.66 -14.79
N TYR A 108 0.63 2.44 -14.25
CA TYR A 108 1.50 1.33 -14.68
C TYR A 108 0.89 -0.04 -14.36
N ALA A 109 0.27 -0.18 -13.18
CA ALA A 109 -0.46 -1.39 -12.81
C ALA A 109 -1.62 -1.66 -13.77
N ALA A 110 -2.35 -0.64 -14.22
CA ALA A 110 -3.42 -0.77 -15.20
C ALA A 110 -2.89 -1.22 -16.57
N ILE A 111 -1.76 -0.65 -17.04
CA ILE A 111 -1.11 -1.08 -18.29
C ILE A 111 -0.71 -2.57 -18.19
N TYR A 112 -0.05 -2.94 -17.11
CA TYR A 112 0.34 -4.33 -16.86
C TYR A 112 -0.89 -5.26 -16.80
N ALA A 113 -1.90 -4.88 -16.06
CA ALA A 113 -3.13 -5.64 -15.90
C ALA A 113 -3.83 -5.90 -17.24
N LYS A 114 -3.95 -4.89 -18.11
CA LYS A 114 -4.54 -5.03 -19.44
C LYS A 114 -3.80 -6.06 -20.28
N THR A 115 -2.46 -6.02 -20.30
CA THR A 115 -1.64 -6.96 -21.10
C THR A 115 -1.74 -8.40 -20.59
N HIS A 116 -2.16 -8.61 -19.35
CA HIS A 116 -2.33 -9.93 -18.72
C HIS A 116 -3.80 -10.36 -18.59
N GLY A 117 -4.75 -9.58 -19.13
CA GLY A 117 -6.18 -9.88 -19.07
C GLY A 117 -6.75 -9.80 -17.66
N ILE A 118 -6.22 -8.89 -16.82
CA ILE A 118 -6.65 -8.65 -15.45
C ILE A 118 -7.54 -7.41 -15.42
N ILE A 119 -8.69 -7.52 -14.75
CA ILE A 119 -9.66 -6.43 -14.61
C ILE A 119 -9.57 -5.77 -13.24
N ASP A 120 -9.36 -6.56 -12.20
CA ASP A 120 -9.40 -6.10 -10.82
C ASP A 120 -8.01 -5.66 -10.35
N LEU A 121 -7.88 -4.38 -9.99
CA LEU A 121 -6.70 -3.81 -9.35
C LEU A 121 -6.99 -3.60 -7.87
N VAL A 122 -6.03 -3.88 -7.00
CA VAL A 122 -6.17 -3.70 -5.55
C VAL A 122 -5.05 -2.82 -5.04
N THR A 123 -5.38 -1.79 -4.27
CA THR A 123 -4.41 -0.89 -3.65
C THR A 123 -4.75 -0.59 -2.20
N GLY A 124 -3.72 -0.36 -1.39
CA GLY A 124 -3.83 -0.07 0.04
C GLY A 124 -3.93 1.42 0.37
N VAL A 125 -4.36 2.26 -0.56
CA VAL A 125 -4.60 3.68 -0.27
C VAL A 125 -5.79 3.86 0.67
N CYS A 126 -5.69 4.87 1.55
CA CYS A 126 -6.67 5.15 2.60
C CYS A 126 -6.79 6.67 2.79
N GLU A 127 -8.01 7.18 2.87
CA GLU A 127 -8.29 8.60 3.08
C GLU A 127 -8.32 8.96 4.57
N THR A 128 -8.72 8.02 5.43
CA THR A 128 -8.95 8.25 6.87
C THR A 128 -7.67 8.28 7.70
N ASP A 129 -6.54 7.88 7.17
CA ASP A 129 -5.25 7.83 7.89
C ASP A 129 -4.63 9.21 8.17
N PHE A 130 -5.26 10.28 7.71
CA PHE A 130 -4.78 11.66 7.88
C PHE A 130 -3.32 11.87 7.39
N SER A 131 -2.80 11.00 6.53
CA SER A 131 -1.46 11.18 5.91
C SER A 131 -1.38 12.48 5.11
N GLY A 132 -2.55 12.98 4.66
CA GLY A 132 -2.66 14.22 3.90
C GLY A 132 -2.23 14.10 2.45
N TYR A 133 -2.03 12.89 1.96
CA TYR A 133 -1.66 12.65 0.56
C TYR A 133 -2.88 12.77 -0.36
N PRO A 134 -2.91 13.75 -1.28
CA PRO A 134 -4.05 13.95 -2.17
C PRO A 134 -4.33 12.75 -3.09
N ASP A 135 -3.29 11.99 -3.44
CA ASP A 135 -3.36 10.79 -4.27
C ASP A 135 -3.71 9.49 -3.51
N CYS A 136 -4.16 9.63 -2.24
CA CYS A 136 -4.78 8.55 -1.46
C CYS A 136 -6.30 8.73 -1.30
N ARG A 137 -6.87 9.84 -1.77
CA ARG A 137 -8.30 10.17 -1.61
C ARG A 137 -9.19 9.32 -2.52
N ASP A 138 -10.39 9.01 -2.05
CA ASP A 138 -11.39 8.25 -2.80
C ASP A 138 -11.75 8.90 -4.15
N ILE A 139 -11.94 10.23 -4.15
CA ILE A 139 -12.23 10.97 -5.38
C ILE A 139 -11.11 10.86 -6.42
N PHE A 140 -9.84 10.83 -5.97
CA PHE A 140 -8.71 10.63 -6.87
C PHE A 140 -8.76 9.24 -7.50
N VAL A 141 -8.93 8.19 -6.69
CA VAL A 141 -8.97 6.80 -7.19
C VAL A 141 -10.13 6.59 -8.17
N LYS A 142 -11.31 7.11 -7.86
CA LYS A 142 -12.48 7.06 -8.75
C LYS A 142 -12.22 7.78 -10.07
N SER A 143 -11.64 8.97 -10.04
CA SER A 143 -11.29 9.74 -11.24
C SER A 143 -10.24 8.99 -12.07
N LEU A 144 -9.23 8.41 -11.42
CA LEU A 144 -8.22 7.62 -12.12
C LEU A 144 -8.80 6.36 -12.73
N ASN A 145 -9.72 5.67 -12.05
CA ASN A 145 -10.39 4.49 -12.60
C ASN A 145 -11.14 4.83 -13.89
N VAL A 146 -11.86 5.95 -13.93
CA VAL A 146 -12.50 6.43 -15.16
C VAL A 146 -11.44 6.74 -16.23
N THR A 147 -10.38 7.45 -15.86
CA THR A 147 -9.33 7.88 -16.79
C THR A 147 -8.64 6.67 -17.46
N VAL A 148 -8.21 5.66 -16.69
CA VAL A 148 -7.54 4.49 -17.25
C VAL A 148 -8.48 3.63 -18.10
N ASN A 149 -9.77 3.56 -17.73
CA ASN A 149 -10.78 2.87 -18.54
C ASN A 149 -10.96 3.54 -19.89
N LEU A 150 -11.11 4.87 -19.93
CA LEU A 150 -11.24 5.63 -21.17
C LEU A 150 -9.95 5.58 -22.00
N ALA A 151 -8.79 5.78 -21.36
CA ALA A 151 -7.50 5.81 -22.05
C ALA A 151 -7.13 4.48 -22.71
N MET A 152 -7.59 3.37 -22.15
CA MET A 152 -7.21 2.02 -22.60
C MET A 152 -8.34 1.22 -23.20
N ASP A 153 -9.56 1.79 -23.31
CA ASP A 153 -10.79 1.08 -23.74
C ASP A 153 -10.92 -0.28 -23.02
N TYR A 154 -11.00 -0.22 -21.69
CA TYR A 154 -11.03 -1.40 -20.82
C TYR A 154 -11.97 -1.18 -19.62
N ASN A 155 -12.25 -2.23 -18.84
CA ASN A 155 -13.20 -2.17 -17.74
C ASN A 155 -12.50 -2.50 -16.40
N PHE A 156 -11.46 -1.76 -16.05
CA PHE A 156 -10.82 -1.91 -14.75
C PHE A 156 -11.77 -1.57 -13.60
N VAL A 157 -11.59 -2.30 -12.49
CA VAL A 157 -12.18 -1.99 -11.19
C VAL A 157 -11.02 -1.83 -10.20
N ILE A 158 -10.82 -0.62 -9.69
CA ILE A 158 -9.80 -0.35 -8.66
C ILE A 158 -10.47 -0.53 -7.29
N HIS A 159 -10.04 -1.55 -6.55
CA HIS A 159 -10.48 -1.86 -5.20
C HIS A 159 -9.59 -1.16 -4.17
N THR A 160 -10.22 -0.54 -3.21
CA THR A 160 -9.57 0.18 -2.10
C THR A 160 -10.16 -0.30 -0.77
N PRO A 161 -9.84 -1.55 -0.34
CA PRO A 161 -10.49 -2.15 0.82
C PRO A 161 -10.28 -1.39 2.14
N LEU A 162 -9.26 -0.54 2.20
CA LEU A 162 -8.92 0.26 3.38
C LEU A 162 -9.42 1.70 3.33
N MET A 163 -10.06 2.15 2.24
CA MET A 163 -10.36 3.56 1.95
C MET A 163 -10.97 4.31 3.14
N TRP A 164 -11.89 3.67 3.84
CA TRP A 164 -12.66 4.26 4.93
C TRP A 164 -12.36 3.67 6.30
N LEU A 165 -11.34 2.81 6.40
CA LEU A 165 -10.92 2.21 7.66
C LEU A 165 -9.89 3.11 8.35
N ASN A 166 -10.04 3.31 9.65
CA ASN A 166 -8.97 3.87 10.47
C ASN A 166 -7.90 2.79 10.74
N LYS A 167 -6.77 3.19 11.33
CA LYS A 167 -5.64 2.27 11.51
C LYS A 167 -5.96 1.09 12.45
N ALA A 168 -6.84 1.27 13.43
CA ALA A 168 -7.29 0.17 14.31
C ALA A 168 -8.16 -0.84 13.54
N GLU A 169 -9.04 -0.34 12.66
CA GLU A 169 -9.87 -1.19 11.80
C GLU A 169 -9.04 -1.93 10.74
N THR A 170 -7.94 -1.32 10.25
CA THR A 170 -6.97 -2.01 9.38
C THR A 170 -6.31 -3.18 10.12
N TRP A 171 -5.93 -3.02 11.37
CA TRP A 171 -5.42 -4.11 12.21
C TRP A 171 -6.46 -5.18 12.48
N LYS A 172 -7.71 -4.76 12.72
CA LYS A 172 -8.83 -5.70 12.86
C LYS A 172 -9.00 -6.53 11.58
N MET A 173 -8.97 -5.91 10.42
CA MET A 173 -9.04 -6.64 9.14
C MET A 173 -7.91 -7.67 9.01
N ALA A 174 -6.69 -7.35 9.39
CA ALA A 174 -5.57 -8.28 9.38
C ALA A 174 -5.80 -9.47 10.33
N ASP A 175 -6.42 -9.24 11.48
CA ASP A 175 -6.77 -10.31 12.45
C ASP A 175 -7.94 -11.17 11.92
N ASP A 176 -8.98 -10.56 11.39
CA ASP A 176 -10.13 -11.26 10.77
C ASP A 176 -9.68 -12.17 9.60
N LEU A 177 -8.63 -11.77 8.87
CA LEU A 177 -8.00 -12.56 7.81
C LEU A 177 -7.01 -13.62 8.34
N GLY A 178 -6.76 -13.69 9.65
CA GLY A 178 -5.83 -14.63 10.28
C GLY A 178 -4.36 -14.34 10.02
N VAL A 179 -4.01 -13.09 9.69
CA VAL A 179 -2.63 -12.70 9.30
C VAL A 179 -2.02 -11.61 10.18
N LEU A 180 -2.61 -11.37 11.36
CA LEU A 180 -2.16 -10.33 12.29
C LEU A 180 -0.66 -10.40 12.58
N ASP A 181 -0.15 -11.57 12.93
CA ASP A 181 1.27 -11.79 13.26
C ASP A 181 2.18 -11.54 12.05
N THR A 182 1.76 -11.94 10.85
CA THR A 182 2.50 -11.66 9.61
C THR A 182 2.58 -10.15 9.35
N ILE A 183 1.45 -9.45 9.47
CA ILE A 183 1.42 -7.99 9.27
C ILE A 183 2.28 -7.29 10.33
N TYR A 184 2.21 -7.74 11.59
CA TYR A 184 2.96 -7.12 12.68
C TYR A 184 4.48 -7.29 12.51
N ASN A 185 4.94 -8.49 12.21
CA ASN A 185 6.37 -8.83 12.26
C ASN A 185 7.10 -8.75 10.92
N GLU A 186 6.41 -8.96 9.79
CA GLU A 186 7.04 -9.21 8.49
C GLU A 186 6.85 -8.05 7.50
N THR A 187 6.17 -6.95 7.88
CA THR A 187 5.95 -5.78 7.02
C THR A 187 6.82 -4.60 7.42
N LEU A 188 7.24 -3.80 6.44
CA LEU A 188 8.00 -2.58 6.66
C LEU A 188 7.14 -1.34 6.44
N THR A 189 6.81 -0.64 7.51
CA THR A 189 6.07 0.62 7.47
C THR A 189 6.94 1.81 7.88
N CYS A 190 8.06 1.54 8.53
CA CYS A 190 8.97 2.54 9.08
C CYS A 190 9.72 3.30 7.97
N TYR A 191 9.64 4.63 7.97
CA TYR A 191 10.39 5.49 7.04
C TYR A 191 11.91 5.44 7.23
N ASN A 192 12.39 4.91 8.37
CA ASN A 192 13.81 4.70 8.66
C ASN A 192 14.27 3.24 8.42
N GLY A 193 13.46 2.41 7.77
CA GLY A 193 13.84 1.06 7.36
C GLY A 193 13.91 0.02 8.49
N VAL A 194 13.26 0.25 9.63
CA VAL A 194 13.23 -0.69 10.77
C VAL A 194 12.00 -1.57 10.68
N LEU A 195 12.19 -2.89 10.64
CA LEU A 195 11.11 -3.89 10.57
C LEU A 195 10.27 -3.96 11.86
N GLY A 196 9.10 -4.57 11.75
CA GLY A 196 8.23 -4.88 12.87
C GLY A 196 7.69 -3.63 13.55
N GLU A 197 8.10 -3.38 14.79
CA GLU A 197 7.67 -2.21 15.59
C GLU A 197 8.16 -0.87 15.02
N GLY A 198 9.18 -0.91 14.14
CA GLY A 198 9.76 0.28 13.54
C GLY A 198 10.69 1.04 14.46
N CYS A 199 11.08 2.28 14.09
CA CYS A 199 11.95 3.13 14.88
C CYS A 199 11.26 3.79 16.09
N GLY A 200 9.93 3.73 16.17
CA GLY A 200 9.12 4.24 17.28
C GLY A 200 8.82 5.75 17.25
N HIS A 201 9.48 6.55 16.40
CA HIS A 201 9.36 8.02 16.41
C HIS A 201 8.94 8.62 15.06
N CYS A 202 9.18 7.98 13.91
CA CYS A 202 8.69 8.53 12.66
C CYS A 202 7.14 8.52 12.60
N PRO A 203 6.52 9.43 11.82
CA PRO A 203 5.06 9.55 11.74
C PRO A 203 4.36 8.24 11.42
N SER A 204 4.91 7.45 10.53
CA SER A 204 4.36 6.14 10.14
C SER A 204 4.38 5.13 11.30
N CYS A 205 5.48 5.03 12.06
CA CYS A 205 5.56 4.16 13.24
C CYS A 205 4.58 4.60 14.34
N THR A 206 4.47 5.90 14.58
CA THR A 206 3.54 6.46 15.58
C THR A 206 2.09 6.12 15.23
N LEU A 207 1.70 6.31 13.97
CA LEU A 207 0.35 5.98 13.48
C LEU A 207 0.09 4.47 13.58
N ARG A 208 1.02 3.65 13.12
CA ARG A 208 0.92 2.18 13.16
C ARG A 208 0.74 1.66 14.58
N ARG A 209 1.61 2.10 15.52
CA ARG A 209 1.57 1.69 16.92
C ARG A 209 0.28 2.11 17.59
N ARG A 210 -0.14 3.38 17.45
CA ARG A 210 -1.41 3.88 18.00
C ARG A 210 -2.61 3.07 17.51
N GLY A 211 -2.65 2.76 16.22
CA GLY A 211 -3.72 1.93 15.64
C GLY A 211 -3.72 0.51 16.22
N TYR A 212 -2.54 -0.09 16.42
CA TYR A 212 -2.44 -1.42 17.03
C TYR A 212 -2.91 -1.43 18.49
N GLU A 213 -2.48 -0.47 19.28
CA GLU A 213 -2.89 -0.33 20.69
C GLU A 213 -4.41 -0.16 20.80
N GLN A 214 -5.01 0.73 20.00
CA GLN A 214 -6.46 0.92 19.92
C GLN A 214 -7.19 -0.38 19.53
N TYR A 215 -6.69 -1.10 18.54
CA TYR A 215 -7.26 -2.38 18.15
C TYR A 215 -7.20 -3.41 19.29
N MET A 216 -6.06 -3.50 19.98
CA MET A 216 -5.92 -4.44 21.11
C MET A 216 -6.83 -4.11 22.29
N GLU A 217 -7.13 -2.83 22.54
CA GLU A 217 -8.14 -2.40 23.52
C GLU A 217 -9.55 -2.84 23.08
N MET A 218 -9.92 -2.56 21.82
CA MET A 218 -11.22 -3.00 21.28
C MET A 218 -11.40 -4.52 21.38
N LYS A 219 -10.36 -5.30 21.09
CA LYS A 219 -10.38 -6.77 21.15
C LYS A 219 -10.59 -7.29 22.56
N LYS A 220 -10.10 -6.59 23.59
CA LYS A 220 -10.34 -6.95 24.99
C LYS A 220 -11.78 -6.71 25.43
N CYS A 221 -12.41 -5.66 24.91
CA CYS A 221 -13.80 -5.33 25.26
C CYS A 221 -14.84 -6.23 24.57
N THR A 222 -14.44 -7.01 23.57
CA THR A 222 -15.35 -7.88 22.78
C THR A 222 -15.30 -9.36 23.26
N LYS A 223 -14.42 -9.68 24.20
CA LYS A 223 -14.36 -10.98 24.92
C LYS A 223 -15.13 -10.92 26.23
#